data_216712a725a65a9ceb5918faeecc0dd5
#
_entry.id   216712a725a65a9ceb5918faeecc0dd5
#
_cell.length_a   1.000
_cell.length_b   1.000
_cell.length_c   1.000
_cell.angle_alpha   90.00
_cell.angle_beta   90.00
_cell.angle_gamma   90.00
#
_symmetry.space_group_name_H-M   'P 1'
#
loop_
_entity.id
_entity.type
_entity.pdbx_description
1 polymer ?
#
loop_
_entity_poly.entity_id
_entity_poly.type
_entity_poly.pdbx_seq_one_letter_code
_entity_poly.pdbx_strand_id
1 'polypeptide(L)'
;NFAHENMNMEPKHIHIKDYNYPLPDERIAKFPLSRRDTSKLLVYRHGDISQDTFHHLPEYLPKGALMIFNNTRVVRARLHFRKAVASGGVSDKPQGALIEIFILEPALPAEYQENFLSRGRCSWYCLVGNLKKWKTGSLHQQIRIGEETVTLSATRGEAHGTSHQIDFTWDTGHTWAEILEATGELPIPPYLNRKTEQSDLTTYQTVYSKIKGSVAV
;
A
#
# COMPACT_ATOMS: atom_id res chain seq x y z
N ASN A 1 -2.71 -19.74 34.68
CA ASN A 1 -4.00 -20.43 34.70
C ASN A 1 -5.00 -19.68 33.80
N PHE A 2 -4.83 -19.81 32.48
CA PHE A 2 -5.85 -19.43 31.48
C PHE A 2 -6.38 -20.76 30.92
N ALA A 3 -7.05 -21.56 31.76
CA ALA A 3 -7.65 -22.81 31.36
C ALA A 3 -9.17 -22.65 31.37
N HIS A 4 -9.74 -22.87 30.18
CA HIS A 4 -11.10 -23.36 29.95
C HIS A 4 -12.27 -22.58 30.57
N GLU A 5 -12.52 -21.38 30.10
CA GLU A 5 -13.88 -20.96 29.86
C GLU A 5 -14.12 -20.96 28.36
N ASN A 6 -14.94 -21.90 27.89
CA ASN A 6 -15.57 -21.84 26.58
C ASN A 6 -16.52 -20.64 26.57
N MET A 7 -15.98 -19.43 26.54
CA MET A 7 -16.77 -18.26 26.25
C MET A 7 -17.09 -18.28 24.78
N ASN A 8 -18.33 -18.58 24.45
CA ASN A 8 -18.96 -18.14 23.20
C ASN A 8 -18.95 -16.60 23.20
N MET A 9 -17.77 -16.02 23.07
CA MET A 9 -17.60 -14.57 23.00
C MET A 9 -18.05 -14.15 21.61
N GLU A 10 -19.23 -13.53 21.52
CA GLU A 10 -19.66 -12.98 20.25
C GLU A 10 -18.62 -11.95 19.75
N PRO A 11 -18.28 -11.96 18.45
CA PRO A 11 -17.25 -11.06 17.89
C PRO A 11 -17.45 -9.58 18.23
N LYS A 12 -18.69 -9.13 18.40
CA LYS A 12 -19.04 -7.75 18.79
C LYS A 12 -18.56 -7.35 20.21
N HIS A 13 -18.24 -8.33 21.05
CA HIS A 13 -17.74 -8.11 22.42
C HIS A 13 -16.22 -8.18 22.52
N ILE A 14 -15.52 -8.41 21.41
CA ILE A 14 -14.06 -8.39 21.36
C ILE A 14 -13.59 -6.93 21.31
N HIS A 15 -12.88 -6.49 22.31
CA HIS A 15 -12.32 -5.14 22.35
C HIS A 15 -10.84 -5.18 21.97
N ILE A 16 -10.43 -4.40 20.98
CA ILE A 16 -9.03 -4.33 20.55
C ILE A 16 -8.06 -3.99 21.69
N LYS A 17 -8.53 -3.27 22.71
CA LYS A 17 -7.74 -2.92 23.90
C LYS A 17 -7.25 -4.13 24.68
N ASP A 18 -7.99 -5.24 24.65
CA ASP A 18 -7.67 -6.47 25.39
C ASP A 18 -6.48 -7.20 24.76
N TYR A 19 -6.13 -6.84 23.51
CA TYR A 19 -5.00 -7.38 22.74
C TYR A 19 -3.81 -6.42 22.69
N ASN A 20 -3.90 -5.28 23.40
CA ASN A 20 -2.83 -4.31 23.42
C ASN A 20 -1.68 -4.78 24.32
N TYR A 21 -0.46 -4.68 23.83
CA TYR A 21 0.75 -5.01 24.57
C TYR A 21 1.89 -4.06 24.15
N PRO A 22 2.90 -3.84 25.00
CA PRO A 22 4.05 -3.04 24.62
C PRO A 22 4.86 -3.77 23.54
N LEU A 23 4.96 -3.17 22.36
CA LEU A 23 5.77 -3.65 21.26
C LEU A 23 6.88 -2.63 20.97
N PRO A 24 8.08 -2.79 21.57
CA PRO A 24 9.19 -1.89 21.32
C PRO A 24 9.68 -1.97 19.88
N ASP A 25 10.14 -0.86 19.32
CA ASP A 25 10.53 -0.74 17.90
C ASP A 25 11.63 -1.74 17.48
N GLU A 26 12.53 -2.09 18.39
CA GLU A 26 13.59 -3.09 18.19
C GLU A 26 13.08 -4.51 18.01
N ARG A 27 11.83 -4.80 18.39
CA ARG A 27 11.18 -6.08 18.15
C ARG A 27 10.55 -6.18 16.74
N ILE A 28 10.49 -5.09 16.03
CA ILE A 28 9.92 -5.03 14.68
C ILE A 28 11.05 -5.17 13.66
N ALA A 29 11.05 -6.27 12.92
CA ALA A 29 12.01 -6.47 11.83
C ALA A 29 11.79 -5.39 10.75
N LYS A 30 12.82 -4.60 10.46
CA LYS A 30 12.76 -3.52 9.46
C LYS A 30 12.89 -4.05 8.04
N PHE A 31 13.55 -5.19 7.86
CA PHE A 31 13.76 -5.83 6.57
C PHE A 31 13.47 -7.33 6.67
N PRO A 32 13.03 -7.96 5.58
CA PRO A 32 12.89 -9.41 5.54
C PRO A 32 14.25 -10.11 5.58
N LEU A 33 14.26 -11.37 5.98
CA LEU A 33 15.43 -12.21 5.88
C LEU A 33 15.79 -12.46 4.40
N SER A 34 17.07 -12.66 4.10
CA SER A 34 17.56 -12.98 2.75
C SER A 34 16.94 -14.26 2.21
N ARG A 35 16.79 -15.27 3.07
CA ARG A 35 15.97 -16.46 2.82
C ARG A 35 14.65 -16.32 3.58
N ARG A 36 13.57 -16.04 2.87
CA ARG A 36 12.25 -15.74 3.46
C ARG A 36 11.66 -16.91 4.25
N ASP A 37 11.92 -18.14 3.82
CA ASP A 37 11.46 -19.38 4.43
C ASP A 37 12.18 -19.70 5.75
N THR A 38 13.23 -18.98 6.12
CA THR A 38 13.90 -19.09 7.42
C THR A 38 13.29 -18.22 8.51
N SER A 39 12.18 -17.53 8.22
CA SER A 39 11.42 -16.78 9.21
C SER A 39 10.91 -17.70 10.33
N LYS A 40 10.77 -17.15 11.53
CA LYS A 40 10.22 -17.90 12.68
C LYS A 40 8.75 -18.25 12.43
N LEU A 41 8.38 -19.47 12.79
CA LEU A 41 7.02 -19.97 12.78
C LEU A 41 6.55 -20.13 14.23
N LEU A 42 5.49 -19.44 14.61
CA LEU A 42 4.81 -19.67 15.88
C LEU A 42 3.74 -20.74 15.66
N VAL A 43 3.82 -21.82 16.43
CA VAL A 43 2.87 -22.93 16.36
C VAL A 43 2.05 -23.00 17.65
N TYR A 44 0.73 -22.98 17.51
CA TYR A 44 -0.21 -23.22 18.61
C TYR A 44 -1.00 -24.50 18.34
N ARG A 45 -0.92 -25.47 19.24
CA ARG A 45 -1.66 -26.73 19.15
C ARG A 45 -2.19 -27.15 20.53
N HIS A 46 -3.50 -27.28 20.65
CA HIS A 46 -4.17 -27.82 21.84
C HIS A 46 -3.76 -27.16 23.18
N GLY A 47 -3.45 -25.88 23.16
CA GLY A 47 -2.99 -25.14 24.34
C GLY A 47 -1.48 -24.97 24.44
N ASP A 48 -0.71 -25.75 23.70
CA ASP A 48 0.76 -25.67 23.70
C ASP A 48 1.26 -24.67 22.64
N ILE A 49 2.22 -23.86 23.04
CA ILE A 49 2.89 -22.88 22.17
C ILE A 49 4.32 -23.35 21.95
N SER A 50 4.71 -23.49 20.70
CA SER A 50 6.09 -23.80 20.31
C SER A 50 6.56 -22.89 19.18
N GLN A 51 7.86 -22.93 18.91
CA GLN A 51 8.48 -22.14 17.85
C GLN A 51 9.28 -23.05 16.94
N ASP A 52 9.18 -22.79 15.64
CA ASP A 52 9.93 -23.48 14.58
C ASP A 52 10.35 -22.49 13.50
N THR A 53 10.81 -22.99 12.38
CA THR A 53 11.15 -22.21 11.18
C THR A 53 10.10 -22.42 10.09
N PHE A 54 9.79 -21.38 9.35
CA PHE A 54 8.66 -21.39 8.40
C PHE A 54 8.78 -22.47 7.30
N HIS A 55 9.99 -22.87 6.89
CA HIS A 55 10.17 -23.93 5.90
C HIS A 55 9.67 -25.31 6.38
N HIS A 56 9.51 -25.52 7.70
CA HIS A 56 8.89 -26.73 8.26
C HIS A 56 7.34 -26.67 8.27
N LEU A 57 6.73 -25.58 7.81
CA LEU A 57 5.27 -25.45 7.77
C LEU A 57 4.54 -26.69 7.19
N PRO A 58 5.04 -27.35 6.11
CA PRO A 58 4.38 -28.55 5.57
C PRO A 58 4.22 -29.70 6.57
N GLU A 59 5.11 -29.80 7.57
CA GLU A 59 5.06 -30.86 8.61
C GLU A 59 3.90 -30.65 9.60
N TYR A 60 3.41 -29.42 9.70
CA TYR A 60 2.30 -29.03 10.57
C TYR A 60 0.94 -29.11 9.89
N LEU A 61 0.91 -29.24 8.55
CA LEU A 61 -0.33 -29.24 7.78
C LEU A 61 -0.93 -30.66 7.69
N PRO A 62 -2.26 -30.81 7.75
CA PRO A 62 -2.90 -32.07 7.51
C PRO A 62 -2.59 -32.59 6.10
N LYS A 63 -2.45 -33.91 5.96
CA LYS A 63 -2.28 -34.53 4.64
C LYS A 63 -3.47 -34.21 3.75
N GLY A 64 -3.22 -33.73 2.55
CA GLY A 64 -4.25 -33.32 1.58
C GLY A 64 -4.87 -31.93 1.83
N ALA A 65 -4.27 -31.11 2.71
CA ALA A 65 -4.70 -29.72 2.90
C ALA A 65 -4.61 -28.94 1.59
N LEU A 66 -5.69 -28.19 1.27
CA LEU A 66 -5.71 -27.22 0.19
C LEU A 66 -5.20 -25.88 0.71
N MET A 67 -4.12 -25.38 0.14
CA MET A 67 -3.59 -24.06 0.47
C MET A 67 -3.93 -23.06 -0.63
N ILE A 68 -4.52 -21.93 -0.23
CA ILE A 68 -4.89 -20.84 -1.13
C ILE A 68 -3.95 -19.67 -0.86
N PHE A 69 -3.30 -19.15 -1.90
CA PHE A 69 -2.36 -18.04 -1.81
C PHE A 69 -2.84 -16.85 -2.64
N ASN A 70 -2.55 -15.66 -2.16
CA ASN A 70 -2.70 -14.44 -2.95
C ASN A 70 -1.56 -14.36 -3.97
N ASN A 71 -1.89 -14.23 -5.25
CA ASN A 71 -0.93 -14.08 -6.34
C ASN A 71 -0.91 -12.66 -6.92
N THR A 72 -1.57 -11.70 -6.30
CA THR A 72 -1.58 -10.32 -6.77
C THR A 72 -0.28 -9.61 -6.40
N ARG A 73 0.16 -8.73 -7.28
CA ARG A 73 1.33 -7.88 -7.08
C ARG A 73 0.92 -6.55 -6.47
N VAL A 74 1.61 -6.15 -5.40
CA VAL A 74 1.42 -4.83 -4.79
C VAL A 74 1.86 -3.76 -5.79
N VAL A 75 0.97 -2.80 -6.05
CA VAL A 75 1.23 -1.67 -6.94
C VAL A 75 1.86 -0.51 -6.19
N ARG A 76 2.51 0.40 -6.91
CA ARG A 76 3.09 1.63 -6.36
C ARG A 76 1.99 2.65 -6.11
N ALA A 77 1.22 2.42 -5.05
CA ALA A 77 -0.03 3.12 -4.78
C ALA A 77 0.13 4.51 -4.15
N ARG A 78 1.35 4.92 -3.78
CA ARG A 78 1.60 6.19 -3.10
C ARG A 78 2.20 7.21 -4.06
N LEU A 79 1.45 8.29 -4.30
CA LEU A 79 1.83 9.38 -5.20
C LEU A 79 2.10 10.65 -4.39
N HIS A 80 3.13 11.39 -4.75
CA HIS A 80 3.49 12.64 -4.12
C HIS A 80 3.40 13.81 -5.09
N PHE A 81 2.58 14.80 -4.77
CA PHE A 81 2.47 16.04 -5.51
C PHE A 81 2.91 17.23 -4.67
N ARG A 82 3.49 18.23 -5.32
CA ARG A 82 3.75 19.52 -4.68
C ARG A 82 2.79 20.56 -5.21
N LYS A 83 2.15 21.28 -4.28
CA LYS A 83 1.26 22.39 -4.67
C LYS A 83 2.09 23.51 -5.26
N ALA A 84 1.70 24.00 -6.42
CA ALA A 84 2.30 25.20 -6.99
C ALA A 84 2.13 26.41 -6.03
N VAL A 85 3.18 27.19 -5.85
CA VAL A 85 3.12 28.47 -5.13
C VAL A 85 2.94 29.57 -6.15
N ALA A 86 2.01 30.48 -5.91
CA ALA A 86 1.84 31.67 -6.74
C ALA A 86 3.17 32.45 -6.77
N SER A 87 3.64 32.74 -7.97
CA SER A 87 4.94 33.33 -8.28
C SER A 87 5.21 34.59 -7.49
N GLY A 88 6.30 34.62 -6.71
CA GLY A 88 6.67 35.80 -5.92
C GLY A 88 8.07 35.74 -5.28
N GLY A 89 8.92 34.80 -5.66
CA GLY A 89 10.30 34.76 -5.13
C GLY A 89 11.17 33.69 -5.76
N VAL A 90 12.36 34.07 -6.16
CA VAL A 90 13.42 33.16 -6.59
C VAL A 90 13.93 32.43 -5.35
N SER A 91 13.61 31.16 -5.19
CA SER A 91 14.13 30.32 -4.10
C SER A 91 14.47 28.94 -4.67
N ASP A 92 15.70 28.50 -4.44
CA ASP A 92 16.24 27.20 -4.86
C ASP A 92 15.63 25.99 -4.12
N LYS A 93 14.62 26.19 -3.29
CA LYS A 93 13.94 25.09 -2.56
C LYS A 93 12.60 24.78 -3.19
N PRO A 94 12.21 23.49 -3.31
CA PRO A 94 10.89 23.11 -3.79
C PRO A 94 9.82 23.69 -2.85
N GLN A 95 9.19 24.79 -3.28
CA GLN A 95 8.24 25.54 -2.50
C GLN A 95 6.83 25.03 -2.77
N GLY A 96 6.14 24.67 -1.72
CA GLY A 96 4.74 24.23 -1.73
C GLY A 96 4.51 23.01 -0.86
N ALA A 97 3.30 22.91 -0.31
CA ALA A 97 2.93 21.78 0.53
C ALA A 97 3.01 20.48 -0.26
N LEU A 98 3.65 19.49 0.34
CA LEU A 98 3.62 18.12 -0.15
C LEU A 98 2.24 17.53 0.13
N ILE A 99 1.56 17.03 -0.91
CA ILE A 99 0.30 16.32 -0.84
C ILE A 99 0.59 14.87 -1.21
N GLU A 100 0.27 13.97 -0.30
CA GLU A 100 0.32 12.53 -0.55
C GLU A 100 -1.06 12.06 -1.03
N ILE A 101 -1.11 11.32 -2.11
CA ILE A 101 -2.32 10.66 -2.62
C ILE A 101 -2.06 9.16 -2.60
N PHE A 102 -2.82 8.44 -1.79
CA PHE A 102 -2.72 7.00 -1.67
C PHE A 102 -3.94 6.35 -2.34
N ILE A 103 -3.74 5.70 -3.47
CA ILE A 103 -4.81 5.04 -4.22
C ILE A 103 -5.26 3.77 -3.50
N LEU A 104 -6.57 3.56 -3.41
CA LEU A 104 -7.17 2.41 -2.74
C LEU A 104 -7.87 1.48 -3.73
N GLU A 105 -8.90 2.00 -4.40
CA GLU A 105 -9.72 1.24 -5.32
C GLU A 105 -10.11 2.10 -6.53
N PRO A 106 -10.28 1.49 -7.72
CA PRO A 106 -10.68 2.23 -8.91
C PRO A 106 -12.10 2.75 -8.79
N ALA A 107 -12.32 3.99 -9.26
CA ALA A 107 -13.64 4.60 -9.33
C ALA A 107 -14.18 4.58 -10.76
N LEU A 108 -13.37 5.00 -11.75
CA LEU A 108 -13.77 5.02 -13.16
C LEU A 108 -12.56 4.82 -14.10
N PRO A 109 -12.53 3.77 -14.92
CA PRO A 109 -13.38 2.57 -14.86
C PRO A 109 -13.30 1.87 -13.50
N ALA A 110 -14.37 1.23 -13.05
CA ALA A 110 -14.43 0.59 -11.73
C ALA A 110 -13.72 -0.78 -11.66
N GLU A 111 -13.42 -1.38 -12.80
CA GLU A 111 -12.69 -2.64 -12.87
C GLU A 111 -11.18 -2.38 -12.88
N TYR A 112 -10.41 -3.12 -12.08
CA TYR A 112 -8.97 -2.90 -11.88
C TYR A 112 -8.16 -3.00 -13.17
N GLN A 113 -8.40 -4.02 -14.00
CA GLN A 113 -7.62 -4.22 -15.22
C GLN A 113 -7.93 -3.14 -16.24
N GLU A 114 -9.20 -2.78 -16.42
CA GLU A 114 -9.61 -1.69 -17.30
C GLU A 114 -9.02 -0.36 -16.85
N ASN A 115 -9.04 -0.11 -15.53
CA ASN A 115 -8.49 1.12 -14.99
C ASN A 115 -6.97 1.20 -15.20
N PHE A 116 -6.23 0.13 -14.94
CA PHE A 116 -4.79 0.09 -15.20
C PHE A 116 -4.41 0.25 -16.67
N LEU A 117 -5.28 -0.17 -17.59
CA LEU A 117 -5.11 0.00 -19.04
C LEU A 117 -5.61 1.34 -19.56
N SER A 118 -6.28 2.14 -18.75
CA SER A 118 -6.77 3.46 -19.13
C SER A 118 -5.65 4.35 -19.64
N ARG A 119 -5.97 5.16 -20.66
CA ARG A 119 -5.03 6.10 -21.28
C ARG A 119 -5.60 7.53 -21.19
N GLY A 120 -4.74 8.47 -20.87
CA GLY A 120 -5.05 9.88 -20.74
C GLY A 120 -5.87 10.27 -19.52
N ARG A 121 -6.69 9.40 -18.96
CA ARG A 121 -7.47 9.66 -17.73
C ARG A 121 -7.96 8.41 -17.03
N CYS A 122 -8.10 8.48 -15.71
CA CYS A 122 -8.83 7.53 -14.87
C CYS A 122 -9.18 8.20 -13.53
N SER A 123 -10.01 7.52 -12.73
CA SER A 123 -10.37 8.00 -11.39
C SER A 123 -10.20 6.89 -10.36
N TRP A 124 -9.78 7.28 -9.16
CA TRP A 124 -9.57 6.37 -8.02
C TRP A 124 -10.15 6.97 -6.75
N TYR A 125 -10.63 6.12 -5.86
CA TYR A 125 -10.85 6.50 -4.46
C TYR A 125 -9.51 6.44 -3.73
N CYS A 126 -9.15 7.55 -3.06
CA CYS A 126 -7.82 7.76 -2.50
C CYS A 126 -7.90 8.30 -1.08
N LEU A 127 -6.95 7.92 -0.23
CA LEU A 127 -6.64 8.70 0.96
C LEU A 127 -5.72 9.85 0.58
N VAL A 128 -5.93 11.01 1.20
CA VAL A 128 -5.15 12.22 0.88
C VAL A 128 -4.51 12.76 2.15
N GLY A 129 -3.18 12.69 2.20
CA GLY A 129 -2.37 13.33 3.23
C GLY A 129 -2.27 14.83 3.00
N ASN A 130 -2.24 15.61 4.10
CA ASN A 130 -2.24 17.07 4.06
C ASN A 130 -3.42 17.70 3.31
N LEU A 131 -4.59 17.04 3.32
CA LEU A 131 -5.80 17.47 2.62
C LEU A 131 -6.16 18.95 2.88
N LYS A 132 -5.95 19.44 4.11
CA LYS A 132 -6.19 20.84 4.49
C LYS A 132 -5.39 21.84 3.64
N LYS A 133 -4.27 21.42 3.06
CA LYS A 133 -3.44 22.25 2.17
C LYS A 133 -3.89 22.21 0.72
N TRP A 134 -4.72 21.25 0.34
CA TRP A 134 -5.28 21.12 -1.01
C TRP A 134 -6.79 21.40 -1.00
N LYS A 135 -7.14 22.68 -0.95
CA LYS A 135 -8.56 23.09 -0.89
C LYS A 135 -9.24 23.07 -2.25
N THR A 136 -8.57 23.59 -3.26
CA THR A 136 -9.10 23.74 -4.63
C THR A 136 -7.98 23.62 -5.67
N GLY A 137 -8.35 23.47 -6.93
CA GLY A 137 -7.45 23.38 -8.07
C GLY A 137 -6.86 22.00 -8.27
N SER A 138 -6.17 21.83 -9.38
CA SER A 138 -5.46 20.60 -9.72
C SER A 138 -4.01 20.64 -9.25
N LEU A 139 -3.48 19.51 -8.90
CA LEU A 139 -2.05 19.29 -8.65
C LEU A 139 -1.42 18.79 -9.95
N HIS A 140 -0.19 19.19 -10.20
CA HIS A 140 0.54 18.80 -11.39
C HIS A 140 1.95 18.35 -11.02
N GLN A 141 2.44 17.34 -11.74
CA GLN A 141 3.85 16.96 -11.69
C GLN A 141 4.33 16.49 -13.06
N GLN A 142 5.59 16.72 -13.36
CA GLN A 142 6.24 16.15 -14.52
C GLN A 142 6.96 14.88 -14.11
N ILE A 143 6.76 13.81 -14.88
CA ILE A 143 7.39 12.52 -14.71
C ILE A 143 8.10 12.12 -16.00
N ARG A 144 9.15 11.32 -15.90
CA ARG A 144 9.83 10.76 -17.09
C ARG A 144 9.50 9.30 -17.25
N ILE A 145 9.09 8.93 -18.47
CA ILE A 145 8.89 7.53 -18.89
C ILE A 145 9.73 7.32 -20.16
N GLY A 146 10.86 6.65 -19.99
CA GLY A 146 11.88 6.58 -21.05
C GLY A 146 12.41 7.98 -21.40
N GLU A 147 12.24 8.38 -22.65
CA GLU A 147 12.65 9.70 -23.14
C GLU A 147 11.54 10.75 -23.07
N GLU A 148 10.30 10.34 -22.85
CA GLU A 148 9.15 11.24 -22.79
C GLU A 148 9.00 11.89 -21.42
N THR A 149 8.58 13.17 -21.44
CA THR A 149 8.13 13.90 -20.25
C THR A 149 6.62 13.94 -20.27
N VAL A 150 6.00 13.40 -19.22
CA VAL A 150 4.56 13.31 -19.05
C VAL A 150 4.12 14.29 -17.97
N THR A 151 3.10 15.08 -18.25
CA THR A 151 2.45 15.93 -17.24
C THR A 151 1.29 15.17 -16.62
N LEU A 152 1.46 14.70 -15.39
CA LEU A 152 0.41 14.07 -14.61
C LEU A 152 -0.31 15.12 -13.78
N SER A 153 -1.63 15.14 -13.88
CA SER A 153 -2.51 16.03 -13.11
C SER A 153 -3.44 15.22 -12.21
N ALA A 154 -3.72 15.74 -11.02
CA ALA A 154 -4.69 15.17 -10.09
C ALA A 154 -5.68 16.26 -9.68
N THR A 155 -6.97 15.96 -9.81
CA THR A 155 -8.07 16.86 -9.42
C THR A 155 -8.94 16.16 -8.37
N ARG A 156 -9.21 16.87 -7.28
CA ARG A 156 -10.02 16.31 -6.20
C ARG A 156 -11.51 16.45 -6.52
N GLY A 157 -12.20 15.29 -6.51
CA GLY A 157 -13.66 15.21 -6.61
C GLY A 157 -14.33 15.13 -5.24
N GLU A 158 -15.43 14.41 -5.19
CA GLU A 158 -16.28 14.28 -4.00
C GLU A 158 -15.65 13.41 -2.91
N ALA A 159 -16.08 13.65 -1.67
CA ALA A 159 -15.72 12.81 -0.54
C ALA A 159 -16.52 11.50 -0.59
N HIS A 160 -15.86 10.39 -0.31
CA HIS A 160 -16.44 9.05 -0.21
C HIS A 160 -16.00 8.41 1.11
N GLY A 161 -16.78 8.60 2.15
CA GLY A 161 -16.40 8.21 3.51
C GLY A 161 -15.13 8.94 3.98
N THR A 162 -14.08 8.19 4.28
CA THR A 162 -12.76 8.72 4.67
C THR A 162 -11.85 8.99 3.46
N SER A 163 -12.23 8.52 2.27
CA SER A 163 -11.49 8.71 1.02
C SER A 163 -12.11 9.85 0.18
N HIS A 164 -11.44 10.19 -0.90
CA HIS A 164 -11.91 11.13 -1.91
C HIS A 164 -11.73 10.51 -3.28
N GLN A 165 -12.68 10.76 -4.17
CA GLN A 165 -12.46 10.52 -5.59
C GLN A 165 -11.39 11.47 -6.09
N ILE A 166 -10.37 10.94 -6.76
CA ILE A 166 -9.33 11.73 -7.43
C ILE A 166 -9.35 11.36 -8.90
N ASP A 167 -9.52 12.40 -9.73
CA ASP A 167 -9.46 12.26 -11.18
C ASP A 167 -8.03 12.56 -11.63
N PHE A 168 -7.41 11.58 -12.25
CA PHE A 168 -6.08 11.68 -12.83
C PHE A 168 -6.17 11.89 -14.33
N THR A 169 -5.35 12.82 -14.86
CA THR A 169 -5.20 13.05 -16.29
C THR A 169 -3.73 13.18 -16.66
N TRP A 170 -3.35 12.75 -17.86
CA TRP A 170 -2.00 12.90 -18.40
C TRP A 170 -2.03 13.07 -19.92
N ASP A 171 -0.97 13.65 -20.46
CA ASP A 171 -0.90 14.19 -21.82
C ASP A 171 -0.25 13.25 -22.86
N THR A 172 -0.05 11.97 -22.49
CA THR A 172 0.60 10.98 -23.36
C THR A 172 -0.24 9.73 -23.53
N GLY A 173 0.17 8.85 -24.46
CA GLY A 173 -0.49 7.58 -24.71
C GLY A 173 -0.15 6.45 -23.71
N HIS A 174 0.60 6.72 -22.64
CA HIS A 174 0.90 5.73 -21.60
C HIS A 174 -0.34 5.26 -20.88
N THR A 175 -0.32 4.02 -20.41
CA THR A 175 -1.36 3.45 -19.54
C THR A 175 -1.20 3.96 -18.10
N TRP A 176 -2.27 3.93 -17.32
CA TRP A 176 -2.20 4.26 -15.90
C TRP A 176 -1.18 3.39 -15.15
N ALA A 177 -1.08 2.11 -15.51
CA ALA A 177 -0.08 1.22 -14.93
C ALA A 177 1.36 1.72 -15.17
N GLU A 178 1.69 2.23 -16.36
CA GLU A 178 3.00 2.81 -16.69
C GLU A 178 3.25 4.11 -15.92
N ILE A 179 2.23 4.94 -15.77
CA ILE A 179 2.28 6.16 -14.94
C ILE A 179 2.63 5.81 -13.48
N LEU A 180 1.93 4.82 -12.90
CA LEU A 180 2.19 4.39 -11.53
C LEU A 180 3.60 3.80 -11.35
N GLU A 181 4.07 3.02 -12.30
CA GLU A 181 5.44 2.47 -12.26
C GLU A 181 6.51 3.57 -12.30
N ALA A 182 6.24 4.67 -13.00
CA ALA A 182 7.21 5.75 -13.15
C ALA A 182 7.23 6.72 -11.96
N THR A 183 6.09 6.96 -11.32
CA THR A 183 5.98 8.01 -10.28
C THR A 183 5.56 7.51 -8.90
N GLY A 184 4.90 6.35 -8.83
CA GLY A 184 4.40 5.83 -7.57
C GLY A 184 5.51 5.22 -6.70
N GLU A 185 5.31 5.30 -5.40
CA GLU A 185 6.12 4.58 -4.41
C GLU A 185 5.36 3.35 -3.91
N LEU A 186 6.11 2.28 -3.65
CA LEU A 186 5.55 1.09 -3.03
C LEU A 186 5.18 1.42 -1.57
N PRO A 187 3.91 1.25 -1.16
CA PRO A 187 3.56 1.47 0.23
C PRO A 187 4.14 0.36 1.10
N ILE A 188 4.89 0.73 2.12
CA ILE A 188 5.32 -0.18 3.19
C ILE A 188 4.58 0.19 4.47
N PRO A 189 4.33 -0.78 5.38
CA PRO A 189 3.60 -0.51 6.61
C PRO A 189 4.26 0.58 7.46
N PRO A 190 3.49 1.55 7.98
CA PRO A 190 4.05 2.67 8.74
C PRO A 190 4.76 2.26 10.03
N TYR A 191 4.41 1.12 10.63
CA TYR A 191 5.09 0.62 11.84
C TYR A 191 6.55 0.19 11.59
N LEU A 192 6.98 0.04 10.33
CA LEU A 192 8.39 -0.18 10.00
C LEU A 192 9.25 1.04 10.31
N ASN A 193 8.65 2.22 10.41
CA ASN A 193 9.30 3.47 10.78
C ASN A 193 10.58 3.75 9.97
N ARG A 194 10.52 3.48 8.68
CA ARG A 194 11.59 3.76 7.68
C ARG A 194 11.00 4.17 6.34
N LYS A 195 11.82 4.73 5.48
CA LYS A 195 11.45 5.02 4.10
C LYS A 195 11.48 3.75 3.24
N THR A 196 10.72 3.77 2.15
CA THR A 196 10.79 2.75 1.11
C THR A 196 12.14 2.79 0.40
N GLU A 197 12.71 1.64 0.13
CA GLU A 197 13.97 1.45 -0.59
C GLU A 197 13.75 0.68 -1.89
N GLN A 198 14.73 0.72 -2.80
CA GLN A 198 14.65 0.01 -4.07
C GLN A 198 14.47 -1.50 -3.90
N SER A 199 15.07 -2.08 -2.86
CA SER A 199 14.93 -3.49 -2.51
C SER A 199 13.49 -3.89 -2.16
N ASP A 200 12.68 -2.97 -1.64
CA ASP A 200 11.30 -3.24 -1.27
C ASP A 200 10.42 -3.61 -2.47
N LEU A 201 10.77 -3.14 -3.66
CA LEU A 201 10.06 -3.47 -4.91
C LEU A 201 10.00 -4.99 -5.18
N THR A 202 10.96 -5.72 -4.66
CA THR A 202 11.03 -7.18 -4.76
C THR A 202 10.70 -7.87 -3.44
N THR A 203 11.18 -7.35 -2.32
CA THR A 203 11.05 -7.97 -1.01
C THR A 203 9.67 -7.78 -0.38
N TYR A 204 8.96 -6.70 -0.74
CA TYR A 204 7.59 -6.43 -0.29
C TYR A 204 6.50 -6.98 -1.24
N GLN A 205 6.85 -7.97 -2.02
CA GLN A 205 5.94 -8.74 -2.86
C GLN A 205 5.76 -10.15 -2.31
N THR A 206 4.61 -10.76 -2.56
CA THR A 206 4.50 -12.20 -2.32
C THR A 206 5.36 -12.95 -3.34
N VAL A 207 5.90 -14.11 -2.96
CA VAL A 207 6.67 -14.96 -3.88
C VAL A 207 5.84 -15.47 -5.06
N TYR A 208 4.51 -15.42 -4.94
CA TYR A 208 3.54 -15.86 -5.95
C TYR A 208 3.01 -14.71 -6.81
N SER A 209 3.47 -13.48 -6.59
CA SER A 209 2.93 -12.28 -7.25
C SER A 209 3.12 -12.33 -8.77
N LYS A 210 2.02 -12.38 -9.52
CA LYS A 210 1.99 -12.42 -10.98
C LYS A 210 1.14 -11.31 -11.59
N ILE A 211 0.05 -10.96 -10.96
CA ILE A 211 -0.99 -10.08 -11.51
C ILE A 211 -0.98 -8.77 -10.72
N LYS A 212 -0.82 -7.62 -11.41
CA LYS A 212 -0.98 -6.29 -10.77
C LYS A 212 -2.43 -6.14 -10.30
N GLY A 213 -2.64 -5.61 -9.10
CA GLY A 213 -3.99 -5.40 -8.58
C GLY A 213 -4.15 -5.52 -7.09
N SER A 214 -3.07 -5.46 -6.32
CA SER A 214 -3.13 -5.37 -4.86
C SER A 214 -2.59 -4.03 -4.38
N VAL A 215 -3.34 -3.36 -3.53
CA VAL A 215 -2.87 -2.19 -2.78
C VAL A 215 -2.61 -2.64 -1.36
N ALA A 216 -1.37 -2.49 -0.89
CA ALA A 216 -1.04 -2.76 0.50
C ALA A 216 -1.48 -1.56 1.35
N VAL A 217 -2.32 -1.83 2.33
CA VAL A 217 -2.81 -0.84 3.30
C VAL A 217 -2.10 -1.03 4.62
#